data_e55a9237beb6eb6910d707ff65f72e0d
#
_entry.id   e55a9237beb6eb6910d707ff65f72e0d
#
_cell.length_a   1.000
_cell.length_b   1.000
_cell.length_c   1.000
_cell.angle_alpha   90.00
_cell.angle_beta   90.00
_cell.angle_gamma   90.00
#
_symmetry.space_group_name_H-M   'P 1'
#
loop_
_entity.id
_entity.type
_entity.pdbx_description
1 polymer ?
#
loop_
_entity_poly.entity_id
_entity_poly.type
_entity_poly.pdbx_seq_one_letter_code
_entity_poly.pdbx_strand_id
1 'polypeptide(L)'
;MEDNPADVSIISQVLHAHGLSYVLQVLESSQRALHFFDRLAAQDGGGCPDLLLLDFTLPGLDMRELLQWIKALPVCRRLRIIVMTGSDDPAIEAEAMALGADAFFQKPVGFQRFLALGDLIKVVVFGHTQA
;
A
#
# COMPACT_ATOMS: atom_id res chain seq x y z
N MET A 1 -2.88 -4.03 0.56
CA MET A 1 -3.86 -4.82 1.31
C MET A 1 -5.24 -4.22 1.16
N GLU A 2 -6.15 -4.98 0.68
CA GLU A 2 -7.49 -4.49 0.35
C GLU A 2 -8.47 -5.66 0.39
N ASP A 3 -9.60 -5.47 1.04
CA ASP A 3 -10.65 -6.50 1.13
C ASP A 3 -11.83 -6.23 0.19
N ASN A 4 -11.86 -5.09 -0.49
CA ASN A 4 -12.93 -4.73 -1.41
C ASN A 4 -12.54 -5.08 -2.85
N PRO A 5 -13.19 -6.08 -3.47
CA PRO A 5 -12.85 -6.47 -4.85
C PRO A 5 -13.01 -5.35 -5.87
N ALA A 6 -13.95 -4.43 -5.65
CA ALA A 6 -14.13 -3.30 -6.55
C ALA A 6 -12.90 -2.37 -6.51
N ASP A 7 -12.36 -2.11 -5.32
CA ASP A 7 -11.16 -1.28 -5.18
C ASP A 7 -9.94 -1.97 -5.78
N VAL A 8 -9.80 -3.28 -5.61
CA VAL A 8 -8.72 -4.05 -6.24
C VAL A 8 -8.78 -3.91 -7.76
N SER A 9 -9.98 -4.02 -8.34
CA SER A 9 -10.17 -3.88 -9.78
C SER A 9 -9.80 -2.47 -10.26
N ILE A 10 -10.19 -1.45 -9.50
CA ILE A 10 -9.87 -0.06 -9.84
C ILE A 10 -8.35 0.16 -9.79
N ILE A 11 -7.68 -0.34 -8.77
CA ILE A 11 -6.23 -0.22 -8.65
C ILE A 11 -5.52 -0.88 -9.84
N SER A 12 -5.94 -2.08 -10.23
CA SER A 12 -5.40 -2.73 -11.43
C SER A 12 -5.58 -1.88 -12.68
N GLN A 13 -6.77 -1.28 -12.86
CA GLN A 13 -7.03 -0.43 -14.01
C GLN A 13 -6.18 0.84 -13.99
N VAL A 14 -5.96 1.42 -12.81
CA VAL A 14 -5.10 2.61 -12.66
C VAL A 14 -3.67 2.27 -13.06
N LEU A 15 -3.13 1.17 -12.58
CA LEU A 15 -1.78 0.73 -12.92
C LEU A 15 -1.63 0.51 -14.42
N HIS A 16 -2.63 -0.13 -15.02
CA HIS A 16 -2.63 -0.36 -16.46
C HIS A 16 -2.70 0.95 -17.25
N ALA A 17 -3.56 1.88 -16.83
CA ALA A 17 -3.73 3.17 -17.50
C ALA A 17 -2.44 4.01 -17.47
N HIS A 18 -1.63 3.87 -16.44
CA HIS A 18 -0.34 4.56 -16.34
C HIS A 18 0.80 3.81 -17.02
N GLY A 19 0.52 2.69 -17.66
CA GLY A 19 1.53 1.89 -18.34
C GLY A 19 2.55 1.26 -17.41
N LEU A 20 2.19 1.07 -16.15
CA LEU A 20 3.09 0.49 -15.16
C LEU A 20 3.14 -1.02 -15.31
N SER A 21 4.36 -1.55 -15.38
CA SER A 21 4.58 -2.99 -15.35
C SER A 21 4.61 -3.44 -13.89
N TYR A 22 3.80 -4.45 -13.55
CA TYR A 22 3.64 -4.85 -12.15
C TYR A 22 3.26 -6.31 -12.02
N VAL A 23 3.55 -6.85 -10.84
CA VAL A 23 2.97 -8.10 -10.35
C VAL A 23 2.16 -7.75 -9.12
N LEU A 24 0.86 -8.02 -9.16
CA LEU A 24 -0.05 -7.65 -8.08
C LEU A 24 -0.31 -8.84 -7.18
N GLN A 25 0.04 -8.68 -5.89
CA GLN A 25 -0.29 -9.64 -4.85
C GLN A 25 -1.39 -9.02 -3.98
N VAL A 26 -2.55 -9.66 -3.93
CA VAL A 26 -3.69 -9.17 -3.15
C VAL A 26 -3.72 -9.88 -1.81
N LEU A 27 -3.76 -9.08 -0.73
CA LEU A 27 -3.89 -9.57 0.64
C LEU A 27 -5.18 -9.02 1.21
N GLU A 28 -6.15 -9.89 1.46
CA GLU A 28 -7.52 -9.49 1.78
C GLU A 28 -7.79 -9.35 3.27
N SER A 29 -6.84 -9.75 4.11
CA SER A 29 -7.02 -9.69 5.55
C SER A 29 -5.69 -9.47 6.26
N SER A 30 -5.78 -9.03 7.53
CA SER A 30 -4.60 -8.86 8.38
C SER A 30 -3.84 -10.16 8.59
N GLN A 31 -4.58 -11.27 8.74
CA GLN A 31 -3.94 -12.57 8.93
C GLN A 31 -3.13 -12.98 7.72
N ARG A 32 -3.66 -12.76 6.53
CA ARG A 32 -2.95 -13.07 5.29
C ARG A 32 -1.73 -12.18 5.11
N ALA A 33 -1.83 -10.92 5.50
CA ALA A 33 -0.70 -9.99 5.45
C ALA A 33 0.40 -10.41 6.42
N LEU A 34 0.06 -10.74 7.65
CA LEU A 34 1.03 -11.21 8.63
C LEU A 34 1.72 -12.48 8.15
N HIS A 35 0.94 -13.41 7.60
CA HIS A 35 1.50 -14.66 7.07
C HIS A 35 2.45 -14.41 5.90
N PHE A 36 2.06 -13.53 4.98
CA PHE A 36 2.87 -13.18 3.82
C PHE A 36 4.23 -12.59 4.23
N PHE A 37 4.22 -11.60 5.11
CA PHE A 37 5.44 -10.95 5.54
C PHE A 37 6.29 -11.83 6.47
N ASP A 38 5.63 -12.67 7.27
CA ASP A 38 6.33 -13.63 8.10
C ASP A 38 7.12 -14.64 7.26
N ARG A 39 6.52 -15.11 6.17
CA ARG A 39 7.21 -15.99 5.23
C ARG A 39 8.39 -15.30 4.56
N LEU A 40 8.24 -14.03 4.20
CA LEU A 40 9.35 -13.25 3.64
C LEU A 40 10.50 -13.13 4.63
N ALA A 41 10.20 -12.90 5.90
CA ALA A 41 11.20 -12.76 6.94
C ALA A 41 11.97 -14.06 7.15
N ALA A 42 11.34 -15.20 6.90
CA ALA A 42 11.97 -16.51 7.04
C ALA A 42 12.85 -16.89 5.84
N GLN A 43 12.76 -16.16 4.74
CA GLN A 43 13.54 -16.42 3.54
C GLN A 43 14.77 -15.53 3.48
N ASP A 44 15.91 -16.11 3.23
CA ASP A 44 17.11 -15.33 2.99
C ASP A 44 17.12 -14.81 1.55
N GLY A 45 17.45 -13.55 1.38
CA GLY A 45 17.77 -13.01 0.07
C GLY A 45 16.68 -12.29 -0.66
N GLY A 46 15.61 -11.88 0.00
CA GLY A 46 14.68 -10.95 -0.59
C GLY A 46 13.29 -11.50 -0.85
N GLY A 47 12.60 -10.95 -1.83
CA GLY A 47 11.21 -11.26 -2.10
C GLY A 47 10.24 -10.23 -1.54
N CYS A 48 10.72 -9.22 -0.83
CA CYS A 48 9.87 -8.13 -0.37
C CYS A 48 9.36 -7.34 -1.57
N PRO A 49 8.08 -6.99 -1.61
CA PRO A 49 7.54 -6.15 -2.67
C PRO A 49 8.22 -4.77 -2.71
N ASP A 50 8.12 -4.11 -3.85
CA ASP A 50 8.60 -2.74 -3.99
C ASP A 50 7.65 -1.74 -3.33
N LEU A 51 6.36 -2.05 -3.33
CA LEU A 51 5.32 -1.15 -2.85
C LEU A 51 4.23 -1.94 -2.13
N LEU A 52 3.79 -1.41 -1.01
CA LEU A 52 2.61 -1.88 -0.28
C LEU A 52 1.56 -0.77 -0.30
N LEU A 53 0.39 -1.09 -0.84
CA LEU A 53 -0.79 -0.25 -0.70
C LEU A 53 -1.59 -0.80 0.48
N LEU A 54 -1.73 0.00 1.53
CA LEU A 54 -2.31 -0.45 2.79
C LEU A 54 -3.58 0.33 3.10
N ASP A 55 -4.71 -0.38 3.12
CA ASP A 55 -5.99 0.24 3.49
C ASP A 55 -6.15 0.26 4.99
N PHE A 56 -6.25 1.47 5.56
CA PHE A 56 -6.38 1.67 7.01
C PHE A 56 -7.75 1.27 7.57
N THR A 57 -8.69 0.92 6.71
CA THR A 57 -10.05 0.54 7.15
C THR A 57 -10.28 -0.96 7.17
N LEU A 58 -9.25 -1.78 6.97
CA LEU A 58 -9.38 -3.24 7.01
C LEU A 58 -9.82 -3.70 8.40
N PRO A 59 -10.86 -4.55 8.48
CA PRO A 59 -11.36 -5.01 9.76
C PRO A 59 -10.37 -5.95 10.45
N GLY A 60 -10.41 -5.91 11.79
CA GLY A 60 -9.63 -6.83 12.61
C GLY A 60 -8.13 -6.55 12.63
N LEU A 61 -7.70 -5.39 12.13
CA LEU A 61 -6.29 -5.09 11.99
C LEU A 61 -5.91 -3.85 12.80
N ASP A 62 -4.89 -3.99 13.64
CA ASP A 62 -4.21 -2.83 14.19
C ASP A 62 -3.13 -2.39 13.22
N MET A 63 -3.42 -1.34 12.47
CA MET A 63 -2.52 -0.81 11.45
C MET A 63 -1.21 -0.33 12.02
N ARG A 64 -1.23 0.19 13.25
CA ARG A 64 -0.01 0.67 13.90
C ARG A 64 0.96 -0.47 14.12
N GLU A 65 0.47 -1.55 14.71
CA GLU A 65 1.29 -2.73 14.96
C GLU A 65 1.82 -3.32 13.66
N LEU A 66 0.95 -3.43 12.65
CA LEU A 66 1.36 -3.99 11.37
C LEU A 66 2.45 -3.14 10.71
N LEU A 67 2.27 -1.82 10.65
CA LEU A 67 3.27 -0.94 10.07
C LEU A 67 4.60 -1.00 10.82
N GLN A 68 4.54 -0.98 12.15
CA GLN A 68 5.75 -1.07 12.97
C GLN A 68 6.48 -2.38 12.73
N TRP A 69 5.73 -3.48 12.64
CA TRP A 69 6.32 -4.79 12.41
C TRP A 69 6.95 -4.89 11.02
N ILE A 70 6.26 -4.44 9.99
CA ILE A 70 6.80 -4.46 8.61
C ILE A 70 8.03 -3.58 8.49
N LYS A 71 8.00 -2.39 9.07
CA LYS A 71 9.12 -1.46 9.05
C LYS A 71 10.35 -2.01 9.75
N ALA A 72 10.17 -2.90 10.71
CA ALA A 72 11.27 -3.51 11.44
C ALA A 72 11.88 -4.70 10.72
N LEU A 73 11.28 -5.19 9.63
CA LEU A 73 11.81 -6.33 8.89
C LEU A 73 13.02 -5.92 8.05
N PRO A 74 14.23 -6.49 8.32
CA PRO A 74 15.41 -6.12 7.53
C PRO A 74 15.28 -6.42 6.05
N VAL A 75 14.55 -7.49 5.69
CA VAL A 75 14.34 -7.88 4.29
C VAL A 75 13.48 -6.86 3.54
N CYS A 76 12.68 -6.07 4.26
CA CYS A 76 11.75 -5.11 3.67
C CYS A 76 12.15 -3.65 3.91
N ARG A 77 13.41 -3.37 4.21
CA ARG A 77 13.84 -2.00 4.51
C ARG A 77 13.68 -1.02 3.35
N ARG A 78 13.56 -1.51 2.12
CA ARG A 78 13.36 -0.68 0.92
C ARG A 78 11.91 -0.62 0.47
N LEU A 79 11.03 -1.32 1.17
CA LEU A 79 9.62 -1.31 0.86
C LEU A 79 9.05 0.09 1.03
N ARG A 80 8.33 0.56 0.02
CA ARG A 80 7.58 1.82 0.09
C ARG A 80 6.15 1.51 0.48
N ILE A 81 5.56 2.36 1.31
CA ILE A 81 4.21 2.14 1.84
C ILE A 81 3.36 3.36 1.55
N ILE A 82 2.27 3.15 0.84
CA ILE A 82 1.21 4.14 0.66
C ILE A 82 0.01 3.68 1.46
N VAL A 83 -0.40 4.50 2.42
CA VAL A 83 -1.60 4.23 3.20
C VAL A 83 -2.79 4.83 2.47
N MET A 84 -3.87 4.07 2.36
CA MET A 84 -5.12 4.50 1.74
C MET A 84 -6.26 4.43 2.73
N THR A 85 -7.24 5.31 2.58
CA THR A 85 -8.49 5.23 3.33
C THR A 85 -9.61 5.96 2.58
N GLY A 86 -10.83 5.51 2.78
CA GLY A 86 -12.01 6.24 2.31
C GLY A 86 -12.46 7.34 3.24
N SER A 87 -11.90 7.41 4.44
CA SER A 87 -12.24 8.45 5.42
C SER A 87 -11.60 9.78 5.06
N ASP A 88 -12.29 10.88 5.35
CA ASP A 88 -11.79 12.23 5.18
C ASP A 88 -11.21 12.84 6.48
N ASP A 89 -11.09 12.03 7.53
CA ASP A 89 -10.55 12.47 8.80
C ASP A 89 -9.04 12.76 8.68
N PRO A 90 -8.61 14.03 8.86
CA PRO A 90 -7.20 14.37 8.72
C PRO A 90 -6.29 13.72 9.77
N ALA A 91 -6.85 13.24 10.88
CA ALA A 91 -6.06 12.55 11.90
C ALA A 91 -5.51 11.22 11.37
N ILE A 92 -6.19 10.58 10.42
CA ILE A 92 -5.73 9.32 9.84
C ILE A 92 -4.45 9.54 9.02
N GLU A 93 -4.43 10.60 8.22
CA GLU A 93 -3.23 10.95 7.46
C GLU A 93 -2.05 11.25 8.39
N ALA A 94 -2.28 12.08 9.39
CA ALA A 94 -1.23 12.44 10.35
C ALA A 94 -0.67 11.21 11.05
N GLU A 95 -1.54 10.28 11.46
CA GLU A 95 -1.13 9.05 12.10
C GLU A 95 -0.32 8.16 11.15
N ALA A 96 -0.79 7.99 9.92
CA ALA A 96 -0.09 7.16 8.95
C ALA A 96 1.32 7.68 8.67
N MET A 97 1.47 8.98 8.50
CA MET A 97 2.77 9.58 8.24
C MET A 97 3.69 9.48 9.46
N ALA A 98 3.14 9.64 10.67
CA ALA A 98 3.90 9.48 11.91
C ALA A 98 4.40 8.04 12.10
N LEU A 99 3.67 7.05 11.59
CA LEU A 99 4.06 5.64 11.65
C LEU A 99 5.07 5.24 10.58
N GLY A 100 5.42 6.14 9.68
CA GLY A 100 6.45 5.91 8.69
C GLY A 100 5.95 5.55 7.30
N ALA A 101 4.69 5.80 6.98
CA ALA A 101 4.21 5.70 5.61
C ALA A 101 4.96 6.67 4.71
N ASP A 102 5.24 6.26 3.49
CA ASP A 102 5.92 7.12 2.52
C ASP A 102 4.97 8.12 1.88
N ALA A 103 3.69 7.77 1.79
CA ALA A 103 2.66 8.65 1.28
C ALA A 103 1.28 8.21 1.76
N PHE A 104 0.31 9.06 1.53
CA PHE A 104 -1.07 8.84 1.89
C PHE A 104 -1.98 9.15 0.70
N PHE A 105 -3.00 8.32 0.51
CA PHE A 105 -3.97 8.52 -0.57
C PHE A 105 -5.38 8.35 -0.02
N GLN A 106 -6.17 9.42 -0.09
CA GLN A 106 -7.58 9.32 0.25
C GLN A 106 -8.33 8.76 -0.95
N LYS A 107 -9.03 7.64 -0.76
CA LYS A 107 -9.78 7.00 -1.84
C LYS A 107 -10.90 7.91 -2.32
N PRO A 108 -10.90 8.32 -3.57
CA PRO A 108 -11.96 9.16 -4.11
C PRO A 108 -13.13 8.31 -4.60
N VAL A 109 -14.22 8.99 -4.92
CA VAL A 109 -15.32 8.37 -5.66
C VAL A 109 -15.03 8.52 -7.15
N GLY A 110 -15.10 7.40 -7.88
CA GLY A 110 -14.95 7.39 -9.33
C GLY A 110 -13.54 7.14 -9.81
N PHE A 111 -13.46 6.48 -10.97
CA PHE A 111 -12.20 6.06 -11.58
C PHE A 111 -11.30 7.23 -11.94
N GLN A 112 -11.88 8.31 -12.46
CA GLN A 112 -11.09 9.46 -12.93
C GLN A 112 -10.21 10.05 -11.84
N ARG A 113 -10.76 10.19 -10.63
CA ARG A 113 -9.99 10.72 -9.50
C ARG A 113 -9.01 9.69 -8.96
N PHE A 114 -9.34 8.41 -9.09
CA PHE A 114 -8.46 7.33 -8.66
C PHE A 114 -7.19 7.27 -9.50
N LEU A 115 -7.20 7.80 -10.71
CA LEU A 115 -6.01 7.87 -11.55
C LEU A 115 -4.84 8.60 -10.89
N ALA A 116 -5.13 9.52 -9.97
CA ALA A 116 -4.09 10.21 -9.22
C ALA A 116 -3.20 9.26 -8.40
N LEU A 117 -3.72 8.08 -8.04
CA LEU A 117 -2.92 7.08 -7.34
C LEU A 117 -1.73 6.63 -8.19
N GLY A 118 -1.92 6.50 -9.51
CA GLY A 118 -0.83 6.13 -10.40
C GLY A 118 0.31 7.15 -10.40
N ASP A 119 -0.02 8.44 -10.38
CA ASP A 119 0.98 9.49 -10.26
C ASP A 119 1.73 9.41 -8.93
N LEU A 120 1.00 9.18 -7.84
CA LEU A 120 1.60 9.03 -6.51
C LEU A 120 2.53 7.83 -6.46
N ILE A 121 2.13 6.71 -7.04
CA ILE A 121 2.98 5.51 -7.10
C ILE A 121 4.28 5.82 -7.84
N LYS A 122 4.21 6.54 -8.96
CA LYS A 122 5.41 6.91 -9.71
C LYS A 122 6.38 7.74 -8.88
N VAL A 123 5.86 8.69 -8.11
CA VAL A 123 6.69 9.51 -7.22
C VAL A 123 7.32 8.65 -6.14
N VAL A 124 6.54 7.81 -5.49
CA VAL A 124 7.00 7.02 -4.33
C VAL A 124 8.00 5.96 -4.76
N VAL A 125 7.73 5.24 -5.83
CA VAL A 125 8.55 4.10 -6.26
C VAL A 125 9.75 4.56 -7.09
N PHE A 126 9.53 5.49 -8.02
CA PHE A 126 10.56 5.90 -8.97
C PHE A 126 11.20 7.24 -8.64
N GLY A 127 10.68 7.95 -7.64
CA GLY A 127 11.27 9.18 -7.15
C GLY A 127 11.00 10.43 -7.99
N HIS A 128 10.06 10.36 -8.96
CA HIS A 128 9.71 11.51 -9.77
C HIS A 128 8.31 11.40 -10.34
N THR A 129 7.72 12.58 -10.62
CA THR A 129 6.39 12.68 -11.25
C THR A 129 6.48 12.78 -12.76
N GLN A 130 7.65 12.86 -13.28
CA GLN A 130 7.90 13.12 -14.69
C GLN A 130 7.29 12.07 -15.59
N ALA A 131 6.54 12.51 -16.53
CA ALA A 131 6.03 11.65 -17.57
C ALA A 131 7.11 11.34 -18.59
#